data_664b587b850d522598e026c3f18edf95
#
_entry.id   664b587b850d522598e026c3f18edf95
#
_cell.length_a   1.000
_cell.length_b   1.000
_cell.length_c   1.000
_cell.angle_alpha   90.00
_cell.angle_beta   90.00
_cell.angle_gamma   90.00
#
_symmetry.space_group_name_H-M   'P 1'
#
loop_
_entity.id
_entity.type
_entity.pdbx_description
1 polymer ?
#
loop_
_entity_poly.entity_id
_entity_poly.type
_entity_poly.pdbx_seq_one_letter_code
_entity_poly.pdbx_strand_id
1 'polypeptide(L)'
;MSINEKAQSLAEEIAETPEYKELKQAEQAMSDNEDAQNLLNEYQSTQKRLQMAQSNGQQPSAKQQKKLQNLQAKMQSNPKIKEYMEKQKQFHQVMENVNEIISSHLQKGNLEN
;
A
#
# COMPACT_ATOMS: atom_id res chain seq x y z
N MET A 1 4.07 9.01 -30.45
CA MET A 1 4.18 8.08 -29.31
C MET A 1 2.92 7.23 -29.21
N SER A 2 3.10 5.94 -29.01
CA SER A 2 1.99 5.04 -28.73
C SER A 2 1.46 5.24 -27.31
N ILE A 3 0.28 4.66 -27.03
CA ILE A 3 -0.28 4.66 -25.68
C ILE A 3 0.70 4.05 -24.68
N ASN A 4 1.33 2.93 -25.06
CA ASN A 4 2.28 2.24 -24.18
C ASN A 4 3.52 3.09 -23.90
N GLU A 5 4.02 3.79 -24.90
CA GLU A 5 5.17 4.68 -24.74
C GLU A 5 4.83 5.88 -23.82
N LYS A 6 3.63 6.44 -24.00
CA LYS A 6 3.18 7.55 -23.14
C LYS A 6 2.97 7.08 -21.70
N ALA A 7 2.43 5.88 -21.51
CA ALA A 7 2.26 5.30 -20.18
C ALA A 7 3.61 5.06 -19.51
N GLN A 8 4.59 4.59 -20.25
CA GLN A 8 5.96 4.39 -19.75
C GLN A 8 6.60 5.71 -19.36
N SER A 9 6.44 6.74 -20.19
CA SER A 9 6.91 8.09 -19.91
C SER A 9 6.30 8.66 -18.63
N LEU A 10 4.99 8.45 -18.46
CA LEU A 10 4.28 8.88 -17.26
C LEU A 10 4.80 8.14 -16.02
N ALA A 11 5.03 6.83 -16.13
CA ALA A 11 5.59 6.04 -15.05
C ALA A 11 6.97 6.54 -14.62
N GLU A 12 7.81 6.92 -15.58
CA GLU A 12 9.13 7.48 -15.31
C GLU A 12 9.02 8.82 -14.57
N GLU A 13 8.09 9.68 -14.96
CA GLU A 13 7.83 10.94 -14.28
C GLU A 13 7.31 10.73 -12.86
N ILE A 14 6.43 9.76 -12.66
CA ILE A 14 5.92 9.41 -11.33
C ILE A 14 7.07 8.95 -10.44
N ALA A 15 8.00 8.15 -10.97
CA ALA A 15 9.17 7.68 -10.24
C ALA A 15 10.12 8.81 -9.84
N GLU A 16 10.06 9.95 -10.51
CA GLU A 16 10.87 11.12 -10.18
C GLU A 16 10.23 12.05 -9.15
N THR A 17 8.96 11.80 -8.79
CA THR A 17 8.29 12.63 -7.78
C THR A 17 8.93 12.46 -6.40
N PRO A 18 8.89 13.50 -5.55
CA PRO A 18 9.35 13.37 -4.16
C PRO A 18 8.59 12.29 -3.40
N GLU A 19 7.29 12.19 -3.65
CA GLU A 19 6.42 11.21 -2.98
C GLU A 19 6.89 9.78 -3.25
N TYR A 20 7.26 9.46 -4.49
CA TYR A 20 7.76 8.12 -4.83
C TYR A 20 9.14 7.85 -4.20
N LYS A 21 10.04 8.83 -4.30
CA LYS A 21 11.40 8.71 -3.76
C LYS A 21 11.38 8.54 -2.24
N GLU A 22 10.55 9.31 -1.56
CA GLU A 22 10.39 9.22 -0.10
C GLU A 22 9.77 7.88 0.30
N LEU A 23 8.82 7.38 -0.48
CA LEU A 23 8.23 6.06 -0.25
C LEU A 23 9.29 4.97 -0.35
N LYS A 24 10.14 5.03 -1.37
CA LYS A 24 11.20 4.04 -1.56
C LYS A 24 12.24 4.10 -0.44
N GLN A 25 12.58 5.29 0.03
CA GLN A 25 13.48 5.45 1.17
C GLN A 25 12.87 4.89 2.46
N ALA A 26 11.59 5.17 2.70
CA ALA A 26 10.88 4.66 3.86
C ALA A 26 10.74 3.13 3.81
N GLU A 27 10.49 2.58 2.64
CA GLU A 27 10.44 1.13 2.42
C GLU A 27 11.78 0.48 2.75
N GLN A 28 12.88 1.08 2.29
CA GLN A 28 14.22 0.58 2.57
C GLN A 28 14.54 0.65 4.07
N ALA A 29 14.22 1.78 4.72
CA ALA A 29 14.44 1.95 6.15
C ALA A 29 13.65 0.93 6.97
N MET A 30 12.42 0.66 6.57
CA MET A 30 11.57 -0.34 7.20
C MET A 30 12.15 -1.75 7.00
N SER A 31 12.62 -2.04 5.78
CA SER A 31 13.22 -3.33 5.45
C SER A 31 14.50 -3.60 6.25
N ASP A 32 15.26 -2.56 6.55
CA ASP A 32 16.50 -2.66 7.31
C ASP A 32 16.26 -2.73 8.83
N ASN A 33 15.03 -2.49 9.27
CA ASN A 33 14.69 -2.51 10.69
C ASN A 33 14.19 -3.90 11.09
N GLU A 34 14.91 -4.57 11.98
CA GLU A 34 14.61 -5.94 12.40
C GLU A 34 13.25 -6.05 13.08
N ASP A 35 12.93 -5.13 13.99
CA ASP A 35 11.64 -5.13 14.70
C ASP A 35 10.49 -4.95 13.73
N ALA A 36 10.63 -4.05 12.76
CA ALA A 36 9.62 -3.82 11.74
C ALA A 36 9.40 -5.08 10.89
N GLN A 37 10.48 -5.74 10.47
CA GLN A 37 10.41 -6.97 9.68
C GLN A 37 9.71 -8.09 10.44
N ASN A 38 10.06 -8.27 11.72
CA ASN A 38 9.43 -9.29 12.55
C ASN A 38 7.95 -9.04 12.72
N LEU A 39 7.54 -7.79 12.94
CA LEU A 39 6.12 -7.42 13.07
C LEU A 39 5.36 -7.66 11.77
N LEU A 40 5.94 -7.27 10.64
CA LEU A 40 5.30 -7.46 9.33
C LEU A 40 5.14 -8.93 8.99
N ASN A 41 6.18 -9.74 9.24
CA ASN A 41 6.13 -11.17 8.98
C ASN A 41 5.06 -11.85 9.84
N GLU A 42 4.99 -11.48 11.11
CA GLU A 42 4.00 -12.02 12.04
C GLU A 42 2.58 -11.64 11.63
N TYR A 43 2.39 -10.38 11.20
CA TYR A 43 1.11 -9.89 10.72
C TYR A 43 0.65 -10.63 9.46
N GLN A 44 1.55 -10.80 8.50
CA GLN A 44 1.24 -11.52 7.26
C GLN A 44 0.89 -12.98 7.52
N SER A 45 1.63 -13.63 8.40
CA SER A 45 1.35 -15.02 8.78
C SER A 45 -0.01 -15.16 9.45
N THR A 46 -0.35 -14.23 10.33
CA THR A 46 -1.62 -14.24 11.04
C THR A 46 -2.78 -14.00 10.07
N GLN A 47 -2.64 -13.04 9.15
CA GLN A 47 -3.66 -12.79 8.12
C GLN A 47 -3.89 -14.01 7.24
N LYS A 48 -2.80 -14.66 6.82
CA LYS A 48 -2.88 -15.84 5.97
C LYS A 48 -3.63 -16.99 6.67
N ARG A 49 -3.34 -17.20 7.95
CA ARG A 49 -4.06 -18.23 8.75
C ARG A 49 -5.53 -17.92 8.85
N LEU A 50 -5.88 -16.64 9.05
CA LEU A 50 -7.28 -16.22 9.12
C LEU A 50 -8.01 -16.43 7.80
N GLN A 51 -7.36 -16.09 6.68
CA GLN A 51 -7.92 -16.30 5.35
C GLN A 51 -8.15 -17.77 5.05
N MET A 52 -7.20 -18.63 5.42
CA MET A 52 -7.33 -20.07 5.24
C MET A 52 -8.46 -20.65 6.09
N ALA A 53 -8.60 -20.18 7.33
CA ALA A 53 -9.69 -20.60 8.22
C ALA A 53 -11.04 -20.20 7.65
N GLN A 54 -11.16 -18.98 7.12
CA GLN A 54 -12.38 -18.49 6.48
C GLN A 54 -12.74 -19.31 5.23
N SER A 55 -11.73 -19.67 4.43
CA SER A 55 -11.93 -20.52 3.25
C SER A 55 -12.47 -21.89 3.61
N ASN A 56 -12.14 -22.39 4.79
CA ASN A 56 -12.63 -23.66 5.30
C ASN A 56 -13.94 -23.53 6.09
N GLY A 57 -14.57 -22.36 6.05
CA GLY A 57 -15.83 -22.10 6.73
C GLY A 57 -15.73 -21.84 8.22
N GLN A 58 -14.52 -21.66 8.73
CA GLN A 58 -14.30 -21.37 10.15
C GLN A 58 -14.25 -19.85 10.36
N GLN A 59 -14.85 -19.39 11.44
CA GLN A 59 -14.77 -17.98 11.82
C GLN A 59 -13.54 -17.77 12.71
N PRO A 60 -12.91 -16.57 12.62
CA PRO A 60 -11.79 -16.26 13.50
C PRO A 60 -12.20 -16.31 14.96
N SER A 61 -11.39 -16.93 15.81
CA SER A 61 -11.65 -16.93 17.25
C SER A 61 -11.38 -15.56 17.84
N ALA A 62 -11.95 -15.29 19.02
CA ALA A 62 -11.69 -14.03 19.74
C ALA A 62 -10.21 -13.86 20.02
N LYS A 63 -9.49 -14.95 20.30
CA LYS A 63 -8.05 -14.95 20.54
C LYS A 63 -7.26 -14.52 19.29
N GLN A 64 -7.67 -15.02 18.11
CA GLN A 64 -7.05 -14.67 16.84
C GLN A 64 -7.27 -13.20 16.49
N GLN A 65 -8.50 -12.71 16.68
CA GLN A 65 -8.83 -11.30 16.46
C GLN A 65 -8.03 -10.39 17.37
N LYS A 66 -7.91 -10.77 18.64
CA LYS A 66 -7.14 -9.99 19.62
C LYS A 66 -5.67 -9.96 19.25
N LYS A 67 -5.12 -11.08 18.81
CA LYS A 67 -3.72 -11.16 18.34
C LYS A 67 -3.49 -10.21 17.17
N LEU A 68 -4.40 -10.18 16.20
CA LEU A 68 -4.32 -9.29 15.05
C LEU A 68 -4.35 -7.81 15.48
N GLN A 69 -5.27 -7.47 16.39
CA GLN A 69 -5.37 -6.10 16.92
C GLN A 69 -4.10 -5.68 17.65
N ASN A 70 -3.51 -6.58 18.45
CA ASN A 70 -2.27 -6.32 19.16
C ASN A 70 -1.11 -6.08 18.20
N LEU A 71 -1.03 -6.88 17.11
CA LEU A 71 -0.01 -6.72 16.08
C LEU A 71 -0.17 -5.37 15.35
N GLN A 72 -1.40 -5.00 15.03
CA GLN A 72 -1.68 -3.71 14.40
C GLN A 72 -1.25 -2.54 15.28
N ALA A 73 -1.54 -2.63 16.60
CA ALA A 73 -1.13 -1.61 17.55
C ALA A 73 0.40 -1.48 17.63
N LYS A 74 1.10 -2.63 17.66
CA LYS A 74 2.57 -2.64 17.68
C LYS A 74 3.16 -2.06 16.39
N MET A 75 2.54 -2.36 15.24
CA MET A 75 2.96 -1.82 13.95
C MET A 75 2.81 -0.31 13.91
N GLN A 76 1.69 0.22 14.41
CA GLN A 76 1.44 1.66 14.48
C GLN A 76 2.41 2.36 15.43
N SER A 77 2.94 1.65 16.43
CA SER A 77 3.91 2.19 17.38
C SER A 77 5.34 2.13 16.86
N ASN A 78 5.61 1.36 15.81
CA ASN A 78 6.95 1.26 15.22
C ASN A 78 7.19 2.45 14.31
N PRO A 79 8.21 3.31 14.58
CA PRO A 79 8.43 4.52 13.79
C PRO A 79 8.69 4.27 12.32
N LYS A 80 9.37 3.17 11.98
CA LYS A 80 9.71 2.86 10.59
C LYS A 80 8.49 2.41 9.80
N ILE A 81 7.63 1.60 10.41
CA ILE A 81 6.38 1.18 9.78
C ILE A 81 5.44 2.38 9.63
N LYS A 82 5.35 3.20 10.67
CA LYS A 82 4.49 4.38 10.64
C LYS A 82 4.90 5.35 9.53
N GLU A 83 6.21 5.60 9.39
CA GLU A 83 6.72 6.47 8.34
C GLU A 83 6.42 5.91 6.96
N TYR A 84 6.63 4.60 6.76
CA TYR A 84 6.30 3.95 5.49
C TYR A 84 4.82 4.11 5.16
N MET A 85 3.93 3.91 6.13
CA MET A 85 2.49 4.05 5.91
C MET A 85 2.10 5.48 5.52
N GLU A 86 2.72 6.48 6.14
CA GLU A 86 2.50 7.89 5.78
C GLU A 86 2.96 8.20 4.36
N LYS A 87 4.14 7.71 3.98
CA LYS A 87 4.67 7.91 2.62
C LYS A 87 3.85 7.16 1.58
N GLN A 88 3.37 5.98 1.92
CA GLN A 88 2.47 5.21 1.06
C GLN A 88 1.17 5.98 0.81
N LYS A 89 0.62 6.60 1.84
CA LYS A 89 -0.58 7.41 1.74
C LYS A 89 -0.37 8.62 0.83
N GLN A 90 0.76 9.30 0.97
CA GLN A 90 1.10 10.46 0.14
C GLN A 90 1.27 10.06 -1.32
N PHE A 91 1.94 8.95 -1.57
CA PHE A 91 2.11 8.44 -2.93
C PHE A 91 0.78 8.00 -3.53
N HIS A 92 -0.07 7.36 -2.72
CA HIS A 92 -1.41 6.96 -3.15
C HIS A 92 -2.23 8.17 -3.62
N GLN A 93 -2.07 9.31 -2.95
CA GLN A 93 -2.73 10.56 -3.34
C GLN A 93 -2.28 11.00 -4.73
N VAL A 94 -1.00 10.87 -5.05
CA VAL A 94 -0.47 11.17 -6.38
C VAL A 94 -1.14 10.28 -7.43
N MET A 95 -1.23 8.98 -7.16
CA MET A 95 -1.84 8.02 -8.08
C MET A 95 -3.34 8.25 -8.24
N GLU A 96 -4.04 8.62 -7.18
CA GLU A 96 -5.45 8.98 -7.27
C GLU A 96 -5.65 10.17 -8.19
N ASN A 97 -4.81 11.20 -8.08
CA ASN A 97 -4.88 12.38 -8.93
C ASN A 97 -4.63 12.02 -10.40
N VAL A 98 -3.64 11.16 -10.66
CA VAL A 98 -3.34 10.69 -12.02
C VAL A 98 -4.54 9.94 -12.59
N ASN A 99 -5.09 8.99 -11.84
CA ASN A 99 -6.24 8.20 -12.27
C ASN A 99 -7.47 9.06 -12.50
N GLU A 100 -7.68 10.06 -11.65
CA GLU A 100 -8.79 11.00 -11.79
C GLU A 100 -8.69 11.82 -13.08
N ILE A 101 -7.49 12.29 -13.41
CA ILE A 101 -7.24 13.02 -14.64
C ILE A 101 -7.58 12.16 -15.85
N ILE A 102 -7.12 10.91 -15.86
CA ILE A 102 -7.38 9.97 -16.94
C ILE A 102 -8.88 9.71 -17.05
N SER A 103 -9.53 9.39 -15.94
CA SER A 103 -10.96 9.08 -15.91
C SER A 103 -11.83 10.26 -16.33
N SER A 104 -11.48 11.46 -15.86
CA SER A 104 -12.23 12.68 -16.22
C SER A 104 -12.17 12.94 -17.72
N HIS A 105 -11.02 12.76 -18.34
CA HIS A 105 -10.87 12.95 -19.77
C HIS A 105 -11.67 11.94 -20.58
N LEU A 106 -11.68 10.67 -20.13
CA LEU A 106 -12.44 9.62 -20.79
C LEU A 106 -13.95 9.84 -20.65
N GLN A 107 -14.40 10.22 -19.46
CA GLN A 107 -15.82 10.51 -19.21
C GLN A 107 -16.29 11.72 -20.00
N LYS A 108 -15.47 12.76 -20.06
CA LYS A 108 -15.77 13.98 -20.81
C LYS A 108 -15.92 13.68 -22.30
N GLY A 109 -15.04 12.81 -22.84
CA GLY A 109 -15.15 12.35 -24.22
C GLY A 109 -16.44 11.58 -24.48
N ASN A 110 -16.87 10.76 -23.52
CA ASN A 110 -18.14 10.01 -23.62
C ASN A 110 -19.36 10.93 -23.58
N LEU A 111 -19.30 12.00 -22.81
CA LEU A 111 -20.42 12.97 -22.72
C LEU A 111 -20.55 13.85 -23.96
N GLU A 112 -19.46 14.07 -24.67
CA GLU A 112 -19.44 14.85 -25.90
C GLU A 112 -19.94 14.07 -27.11
N ASN A 113 -20.03 12.76 -26.99
CA ASN A 113 -20.54 11.86 -28.02
C ASN A 113 -22.02 11.54 -27.78
#